data_bbb87dc8552c3d5b40ebdd419c263770
#
_entry.id   bbb87dc8552c3d5b40ebdd419c263770
#
_cell.length_a   1.000
_cell.length_b   1.000
_cell.length_c   1.000
_cell.angle_alpha   90.00
_cell.angle_beta   90.00
_cell.angle_gamma   90.00
#
_symmetry.space_group_name_H-M   'P 1'
#
loop_
_entity.id
_entity.type
_entity.pdbx_description
1 polymer ?
#
loop_
_entity_poly.entity_id
_entity_poly.type
_entity_poly.pdbx_seq_one_letter_code
_entity_poly.pdbx_strand_id
1 'polypeptide(L)'
;MRKSAIVRFFRPFLTAIMTTLKHPFRKTTYRLLGGLALGSSSLAVANDAALQCTLLNNNAARLACFDTVYATHFPPAAPLPAAQNAKPALDLVQTVNSSIENKEATPVLSTAQVVPSPTLAAAAEAYTPLSKLFDLDQNDPGGILTVRAHHPMYLLPGWFNSNPNYRMQSPTQALVTNTPDEQKKIEAKMQISFKTKIAQDLFKTRADLWFGYTQQAHWQVYNGFTSAPFRNTDYAPEIFLTQPVKADLPGDGRLRMLGVGAIHQSNGKSDPLSRSWNRIYGMAGMEWGKLTVMPRVWWRIPEKASDDNNPDINRYLGYGDVRLQYRFDNSQTLGSTLRLNPKSGKGSMQLDYTFPVAGKLKGYVQGFYGYGESLLDYNHKHRSIGIGLMMNDWDGF
;
A
#
# COMPACT_ATOMS: atom_id res chain seq x y z
N MET A 1 -11.98 -29.22 -18.69
CA MET A 1 -11.86 -28.10 -17.73
C MET A 1 -10.97 -28.56 -16.55
N ARG A 2 -9.67 -28.33 -16.61
CA ARG A 2 -8.71 -28.68 -15.53
C ARG A 2 -8.52 -27.44 -14.67
N LYS A 3 -8.94 -27.51 -13.40
CA LYS A 3 -8.77 -26.44 -12.41
C LYS A 3 -7.29 -26.16 -12.19
N SER A 4 -6.87 -24.91 -12.35
CA SER A 4 -5.50 -24.41 -12.19
C SER A 4 -4.85 -24.91 -10.87
N ALA A 5 -3.55 -25.25 -10.92
CA ALA A 5 -2.74 -25.71 -9.77
C ALA A 5 -2.73 -24.68 -8.60
N ILE A 6 -2.93 -23.41 -8.90
CA ILE A 6 -3.00 -22.31 -7.92
C ILE A 6 -4.20 -22.45 -6.99
N VAL A 7 -5.35 -22.92 -7.49
CA VAL A 7 -6.53 -23.21 -6.65
C VAL A 7 -6.23 -24.32 -5.64
N ARG A 8 -5.28 -25.21 -5.92
CA ARG A 8 -4.86 -26.26 -4.97
C ARG A 8 -3.94 -25.74 -3.86
N PHE A 9 -3.13 -24.73 -4.13
CA PHE A 9 -2.22 -24.15 -3.13
C PHE A 9 -2.97 -23.28 -2.10
N PHE A 10 -3.98 -22.52 -2.54
CA PHE A 10 -4.79 -21.67 -1.66
C PHE A 10 -6.03 -22.38 -1.08
N ARG A 11 -6.39 -23.56 -1.55
CA ARG A 11 -7.57 -24.29 -1.11
C ARG A 11 -7.63 -24.57 0.41
N PRO A 12 -6.54 -25.00 1.09
CA PRO A 12 -6.58 -25.17 2.56
C PRO A 12 -6.79 -23.84 3.29
N PHE A 13 -6.30 -22.73 2.75
CA PHE A 13 -6.44 -21.42 3.38
C PHE A 13 -7.84 -20.84 3.22
N LEU A 14 -8.45 -20.95 2.04
CA LEU A 14 -9.84 -20.57 1.81
C LEU A 14 -10.82 -21.48 2.58
N THR A 15 -10.54 -22.75 2.73
CA THR A 15 -11.40 -23.68 3.48
C THR A 15 -11.37 -23.36 4.97
N ALA A 16 -10.21 -22.96 5.51
CA ALA A 16 -10.10 -22.53 6.91
C ALA A 16 -10.90 -21.25 7.19
N ILE A 17 -10.91 -20.28 6.27
CA ILE A 17 -11.70 -19.04 6.40
C ILE A 17 -13.21 -19.33 6.29
N MET A 18 -13.62 -20.24 5.38
CA MET A 18 -15.05 -20.56 5.21
C MET A 18 -15.62 -21.45 6.31
N THR A 19 -14.81 -22.27 7.00
CA THR A 19 -15.27 -23.07 8.14
C THR A 19 -15.46 -22.23 9.40
N THR A 20 -14.73 -21.15 9.56
CA THR A 20 -14.87 -20.24 10.71
C THR A 20 -16.15 -19.37 10.62
N LEU A 21 -16.72 -19.20 9.42
CA LEU A 21 -17.94 -18.41 9.18
C LEU A 21 -19.27 -19.20 9.31
N LYS A 22 -19.22 -20.49 9.68
CA LYS A 22 -20.42 -21.36 9.78
C LYS A 22 -20.99 -21.50 11.18
N HIS A 23 -20.72 -20.60 12.11
CA HIS A 23 -21.48 -20.57 13.37
C HIS A 23 -22.77 -19.73 13.21
N PRO A 24 -23.94 -20.29 13.57
CA PRO A 24 -25.22 -19.59 13.41
C PRO A 24 -25.33 -18.45 14.44
N PHE A 25 -25.58 -17.25 13.94
CA PHE A 25 -25.98 -16.12 14.78
C PHE A 25 -27.26 -16.47 15.53
N ARG A 26 -27.15 -16.65 16.85
CA ARG A 26 -28.31 -16.72 17.74
C ARG A 26 -29.02 -15.36 17.72
N LYS A 27 -30.25 -15.35 17.22
CA LYS A 27 -31.15 -14.19 17.29
C LYS A 27 -31.47 -13.92 18.76
N THR A 28 -30.89 -12.87 19.33
CA THR A 28 -31.32 -12.33 20.61
C THR A 28 -32.22 -11.14 20.34
N THR A 29 -33.49 -11.36 20.56
CA THR A 29 -34.54 -10.33 20.48
C THR A 29 -34.42 -9.43 21.72
N TYR A 30 -33.99 -8.19 21.56
CA TYR A 30 -34.09 -7.17 22.59
C TYR A 30 -35.46 -6.48 22.49
N ARG A 31 -36.28 -6.68 23.52
CA ARG A 31 -37.48 -5.87 23.75
C ARG A 31 -37.03 -4.47 24.19
N LEU A 32 -37.42 -3.45 23.41
CA LEU A 32 -37.39 -2.07 23.86
C LEU A 32 -38.51 -1.89 24.93
N LEU A 33 -38.08 -1.61 26.13
CA LEU A 33 -38.91 -0.97 27.15
C LEU A 33 -38.43 0.47 27.28
N GLY A 34 -39.37 1.38 27.02
CA GLY A 34 -39.18 2.81 27.12
C GLY A 34 -38.95 3.28 28.54
N GLY A 35 -38.07 4.27 28.67
CA GLY A 35 -37.85 5.06 29.87
C GLY A 35 -37.38 6.43 29.42
N LEU A 36 -38.35 7.36 29.19
CA LEU A 36 -38.02 8.78 29.16
C LEU A 36 -37.64 9.18 30.61
N ALA A 37 -36.41 9.59 30.81
CA ALA A 37 -36.02 10.37 31.96
C ALA A 37 -35.27 11.62 31.44
N LEU A 38 -35.89 12.74 31.65
CA LEU A 38 -35.39 14.11 31.49
C LEU A 38 -34.08 14.32 32.29
N GLY A 39 -33.00 14.57 31.53
CA GLY A 39 -31.70 14.97 32.06
C GLY A 39 -31.09 16.03 31.13
N SER A 40 -31.83 17.14 30.93
CA SER A 40 -31.38 18.29 30.14
C SER A 40 -30.98 19.42 31.08
N SER A 41 -29.68 19.51 31.45
CA SER A 41 -29.13 20.76 32.04
C SER A 41 -27.60 20.88 32.07
N SER A 42 -26.83 19.88 31.66
CA SER A 42 -25.35 19.96 31.71
C SER A 42 -24.66 20.27 30.38
N LEU A 43 -25.33 20.19 29.24
CA LEU A 43 -24.74 20.50 27.92
C LEU A 43 -24.73 21.99 27.55
N ALA A 44 -25.61 22.79 28.16
CA ALA A 44 -25.70 24.23 27.90
C ALA A 44 -24.53 25.01 28.54
N VAL A 45 -24.05 24.62 29.70
CA VAL A 45 -22.99 25.34 30.44
C VAL A 45 -21.61 25.11 29.80
N ALA A 46 -21.36 23.92 29.21
CA ALA A 46 -20.12 23.61 28.54
C ALA A 46 -19.96 24.40 27.21
N ASN A 47 -21.06 24.78 26.56
CA ASN A 47 -21.02 25.53 25.30
C ASN A 47 -20.60 27.00 25.49
N ASP A 48 -21.00 27.64 26.59
CA ASP A 48 -20.64 29.04 26.89
C ASP A 48 -19.16 29.19 27.26
N ALA A 49 -18.62 28.27 28.05
CA ALA A 49 -17.20 28.26 28.42
C ALA A 49 -16.29 27.99 27.18
N ALA A 50 -16.70 27.12 26.28
CA ALA A 50 -15.97 26.84 25.04
C ALA A 50 -15.99 28.03 24.07
N LEU A 51 -17.08 28.80 24.04
CA LEU A 51 -17.18 30.03 23.25
C LEU A 51 -16.18 31.10 23.72
N GLN A 52 -15.92 31.23 25.00
CA GLN A 52 -14.91 32.16 25.52
C GLN A 52 -13.50 31.81 25.04
N CYS A 53 -13.19 30.52 24.85
CA CYS A 53 -11.90 30.09 24.31
C CYS A 53 -11.68 30.55 22.86
N THR A 54 -12.75 30.72 22.07
CA THR A 54 -12.64 31.18 20.68
C THR A 54 -12.23 32.65 20.54
N LEU A 55 -12.41 33.44 21.58
CA LEU A 55 -12.07 34.88 21.62
C LEU A 55 -10.56 35.14 21.85
N LEU A 56 -9.79 34.11 22.20
CA LEU A 56 -8.36 34.20 22.44
C LEU A 56 -7.58 34.29 21.12
N ASN A 57 -6.81 35.36 20.91
CA ASN A 57 -6.03 35.57 19.69
C ASN A 57 -4.76 34.72 19.62
N ASN A 58 -4.30 34.15 20.74
CA ASN A 58 -3.12 33.29 20.77
C ASN A 58 -3.53 31.81 20.69
N ASN A 59 -3.00 31.10 19.69
CA ASN A 59 -3.34 29.69 19.48
C ASN A 59 -2.99 28.78 20.65
N ALA A 60 -1.87 29.01 21.34
CA ALA A 60 -1.48 28.21 22.50
C ALA A 60 -2.42 28.46 23.70
N ALA A 61 -2.77 29.72 23.98
CA ALA A 61 -3.72 30.08 25.02
C ALA A 61 -5.13 29.56 24.71
N ARG A 62 -5.54 29.61 23.44
CA ARG A 62 -6.82 29.07 22.98
C ARG A 62 -6.90 27.57 23.17
N LEU A 63 -5.83 26.83 22.80
CA LEU A 63 -5.76 25.37 23.00
C LEU A 63 -5.82 25.01 24.47
N ALA A 64 -5.01 25.65 25.32
CA ALA A 64 -5.01 25.43 26.77
C ALA A 64 -6.39 25.70 27.41
N CYS A 65 -7.10 26.70 26.90
CA CYS A 65 -8.47 27.02 27.35
C CYS A 65 -9.43 25.88 26.99
N PHE A 66 -9.41 25.38 25.77
CA PHE A 66 -10.23 24.21 25.37
C PHE A 66 -9.86 22.97 26.16
N ASP A 67 -8.58 22.70 26.36
CA ASP A 67 -8.12 21.56 27.17
C ASP A 67 -8.65 21.64 28.58
N THR A 68 -8.70 22.84 29.19
CA THR A 68 -9.27 23.03 30.54
C THR A 68 -10.79 22.81 30.58
N VAL A 69 -11.52 23.34 29.59
CA VAL A 69 -12.99 23.22 29.51
C VAL A 69 -13.43 21.77 29.28
N TYR A 70 -12.69 21.00 28.50
CA TYR A 70 -13.04 19.63 28.14
C TYR A 70 -12.30 18.54 28.90
N ALA A 71 -11.29 18.91 29.76
CA ALA A 71 -10.49 17.95 30.53
C ALA A 71 -11.33 16.98 31.38
N THR A 72 -12.49 17.45 31.91
CA THR A 72 -13.40 16.64 32.69
C THR A 72 -14.27 15.70 31.85
N HIS A 73 -14.50 16.02 30.57
CA HIS A 73 -15.34 15.26 29.66
C HIS A 73 -14.52 14.32 28.78
N PHE A 74 -13.29 14.71 28.51
CA PHE A 74 -12.32 13.96 27.70
C PHE A 74 -10.99 13.95 28.45
N PRO A 75 -10.81 13.04 29.42
CA PRO A 75 -9.51 12.91 30.07
C PRO A 75 -8.46 12.67 29.00
N PRO A 76 -7.25 13.26 29.13
CA PRO A 76 -6.18 13.04 28.17
C PRO A 76 -6.05 11.54 27.93
N ALA A 77 -6.07 11.16 26.65
CA ALA A 77 -5.93 9.76 26.27
C ALA A 77 -4.68 9.21 26.95
N ALA A 78 -4.85 8.13 27.74
CA ALA A 78 -3.73 7.44 28.34
C ALA A 78 -2.72 7.12 27.22
N PRO A 79 -1.41 7.29 27.43
CA PRO A 79 -0.40 6.92 26.44
C PRO A 79 -0.70 5.51 25.97
N LEU A 80 -0.84 5.34 24.67
CA LEU A 80 -1.18 4.05 24.07
C LEU A 80 -0.19 2.99 24.56
N PRO A 81 -0.65 1.86 25.17
CA PRO A 81 0.22 0.86 25.78
C PRO A 81 1.27 0.27 24.83
N ALA A 82 1.03 0.38 23.51
CA ALA A 82 1.90 -0.15 22.46
C ALA A 82 3.31 0.49 22.42
N ALA A 83 3.43 1.77 22.78
CA ALA A 83 4.73 2.46 22.72
C ALA A 83 5.70 2.02 23.82
N GLN A 84 5.21 1.49 24.92
CA GLN A 84 6.05 1.07 26.06
C GLN A 84 6.67 -0.31 25.91
N ASN A 85 6.15 -1.16 25.02
CA ASN A 85 6.62 -2.53 24.81
C ASN A 85 7.16 -2.78 23.38
N ALA A 86 7.37 -1.73 22.60
CA ALA A 86 7.88 -1.88 21.23
C ALA A 86 9.32 -2.42 21.24
N LYS A 87 9.50 -3.59 20.62
CA LYS A 87 10.85 -4.14 20.43
C LYS A 87 11.65 -3.23 19.50
N PRO A 88 12.95 -3.00 19.73
CA PRO A 88 13.79 -2.18 18.85
C PRO A 88 13.85 -2.79 17.44
N ALA A 89 13.99 -1.94 16.42
CA ALA A 89 14.26 -2.39 15.07
C ALA A 89 15.63 -3.08 15.01
N LEU A 90 15.80 -4.04 14.10
CA LEU A 90 17.05 -4.76 13.90
C LEU A 90 18.13 -3.80 13.40
N ASP A 91 19.18 -3.59 14.19
CA ASP A 91 20.38 -2.84 13.77
C ASP A 91 21.29 -3.77 12.98
N LEU A 92 21.40 -3.53 11.68
CA LEU A 92 22.18 -4.39 10.79
C LEU A 92 23.69 -4.28 11.06
N VAL A 93 24.19 -3.12 11.48
CA VAL A 93 25.61 -2.91 11.77
C VAL A 93 26.00 -3.68 13.03
N GLN A 94 25.19 -3.57 14.10
CA GLN A 94 25.42 -4.32 15.33
C GLN A 94 25.26 -5.83 15.12
N THR A 95 24.28 -6.25 14.34
CA THR A 95 24.03 -7.67 14.06
C THR A 95 25.19 -8.30 13.28
N VAL A 96 25.74 -7.60 12.29
CA VAL A 96 26.91 -8.07 11.53
C VAL A 96 28.15 -8.09 12.41
N ASN A 97 28.42 -7.03 13.17
CA ASN A 97 29.58 -6.96 14.07
C ASN A 97 29.54 -8.03 15.16
N SER A 98 28.37 -8.23 15.80
CA SER A 98 28.22 -9.29 16.81
C SER A 98 28.35 -10.70 16.23
N SER A 99 28.04 -10.90 14.96
CA SER A 99 28.26 -12.18 14.27
C SER A 99 29.74 -12.44 13.95
N ILE A 100 30.56 -11.38 13.86
CA ILE A 100 32.00 -11.47 13.62
C ILE A 100 32.76 -11.66 14.94
N GLU A 101 32.30 -11.06 16.04
CA GLU A 101 32.98 -11.07 17.35
C GLU A 101 32.61 -12.27 18.24
N ASN A 102 31.62 -13.09 17.93
CA ASN A 102 31.20 -14.21 18.78
C ASN A 102 32.15 -15.43 18.67
N LYS A 103 33.37 -15.24 19.18
CA LYS A 103 34.20 -16.27 19.80
C LYS A 103 34.61 -15.80 21.18
N GLU A 104 33.77 -15.98 22.19
CA GLU A 104 33.97 -15.63 23.62
C GLU A 104 33.23 -14.39 24.10
N ALA A 105 32.15 -14.59 24.80
CA ALA A 105 31.62 -13.60 25.76
C ALA A 105 30.76 -14.24 26.85
N THR A 106 31.20 -14.05 28.08
CA THR A 106 30.49 -14.26 29.34
C THR A 106 29.32 -13.29 29.51
N PRO A 107 28.20 -13.69 30.16
CA PRO A 107 27.03 -12.80 30.30
C PRO A 107 27.26 -11.73 31.35
N VAL A 108 27.19 -10.47 30.96
CA VAL A 108 27.15 -9.31 31.88
C VAL A 108 25.70 -8.95 32.16
N LEU A 109 25.37 -8.96 33.45
CA LEU A 109 24.07 -8.56 34.01
C LEU A 109 23.84 -7.06 33.72
N SER A 110 22.88 -6.73 32.85
CA SER A 110 22.60 -5.34 32.49
C SER A 110 21.62 -4.71 33.50
N THR A 111 22.10 -3.69 34.21
CA THR A 111 21.30 -2.78 35.05
C THR A 111 20.26 -2.03 34.20
N ALA A 112 19.02 -1.99 34.67
CA ALA A 112 17.93 -1.28 33.99
C ALA A 112 18.26 0.22 33.84
N GLN A 113 18.48 0.65 32.60
CA GLN A 113 18.60 2.06 32.27
C GLN A 113 17.22 2.71 32.17
N VAL A 114 17.08 3.84 32.87
CA VAL A 114 15.92 4.74 32.74
C VAL A 114 15.87 5.21 31.29
N VAL A 115 14.81 4.80 30.55
CA VAL A 115 14.59 5.19 29.16
C VAL A 115 14.20 6.68 29.15
N PRO A 116 15.00 7.56 28.52
CA PRO A 116 14.63 8.97 28.38
C PRO A 116 13.34 9.09 27.55
N SER A 117 12.47 10.03 27.92
CA SER A 117 11.30 10.40 27.10
C SER A 117 11.72 10.64 25.64
N PRO A 118 10.93 10.18 24.65
CA PRO A 118 11.31 10.32 23.26
C PRO A 118 11.53 11.80 22.91
N THR A 119 12.71 12.10 22.42
CA THR A 119 13.02 13.44 21.93
C THR A 119 12.13 13.79 20.75
N LEU A 120 11.89 15.10 20.48
CA LEU A 120 11.14 15.56 19.30
C LEU A 120 11.63 14.91 17.98
N ALA A 121 12.94 14.58 17.88
CA ALA A 121 13.52 13.89 16.76
C ALA A 121 13.02 12.44 16.63
N ALA A 122 12.91 11.68 17.73
CA ALA A 122 12.37 10.32 17.74
C ALA A 122 10.86 10.30 17.39
N ALA A 123 10.11 11.30 17.87
CA ALA A 123 8.70 11.45 17.50
C ALA A 123 8.52 11.79 16.02
N ALA A 124 9.39 12.62 15.43
CA ALA A 124 9.38 12.93 14.01
C ALA A 124 9.73 11.70 13.15
N GLU A 125 10.64 10.85 13.61
CA GLU A 125 11.03 9.59 12.94
C GLU A 125 9.86 8.60 12.87
N ALA A 126 9.05 8.50 13.92
CA ALA A 126 7.88 7.62 13.98
C ALA A 126 6.76 7.97 12.98
N TYR A 127 6.82 9.15 12.35
CA TYR A 127 5.81 9.63 11.39
C TYR A 127 6.30 9.70 9.95
N THR A 128 7.41 9.07 9.63
CA THR A 128 7.91 9.01 8.25
C THR A 128 6.94 8.24 7.33
N PRO A 129 7.00 8.47 6.00
CA PRO A 129 6.14 7.78 5.04
C PRO A 129 6.17 6.27 5.17
N LEU A 130 7.36 5.67 5.27
CA LEU A 130 7.50 4.22 5.41
C LEU A 130 7.00 3.73 6.76
N SER A 131 7.25 4.47 7.85
CA SER A 131 6.73 4.11 9.17
C SER A 131 5.20 4.03 9.18
N LYS A 132 4.53 5.05 8.64
CA LYS A 132 3.05 5.04 8.52
C LYS A 132 2.55 3.89 7.66
N LEU A 133 3.23 3.62 6.54
CA LEU A 133 2.77 2.65 5.55
C LEU A 133 2.93 1.20 6.03
N PHE A 134 4.01 0.91 6.79
CA PHE A 134 4.39 -0.44 7.20
C PHE A 134 4.46 -0.63 8.71
N ASP A 135 4.01 0.36 9.50
CA ASP A 135 4.02 0.32 10.97
C ASP A 135 5.41 -0.02 11.54
N LEU A 136 6.44 0.61 10.96
CA LEU A 136 7.83 0.27 11.29
C LEU A 136 8.21 0.62 12.73
N ASP A 137 7.53 1.54 13.37
CA ASP A 137 7.81 2.00 14.73
C ASP A 137 6.73 1.56 15.74
N GLN A 138 5.80 0.67 15.33
CA GLN A 138 4.70 0.14 16.14
C GLN A 138 3.82 1.24 16.75
N ASN A 139 3.61 2.31 16.02
CA ASN A 139 2.80 3.46 16.44
C ASN A 139 1.41 3.50 15.78
N ASP A 140 1.01 2.44 15.08
CA ASP A 140 -0.31 2.31 14.50
C ASP A 140 -1.28 1.63 15.52
N PRO A 141 -2.30 2.33 16.00
CA PRO A 141 -3.27 1.77 16.94
C PRO A 141 -4.20 0.72 16.31
N GLY A 142 -4.21 0.61 14.98
CA GLY A 142 -5.14 -0.28 14.28
C GLY A 142 -4.86 -1.78 14.43
N GLY A 143 -3.65 -2.16 14.84
CA GLY A 143 -3.27 -3.56 15.04
C GLY A 143 -3.42 -4.44 13.79
N ILE A 144 -3.70 -5.73 14.00
CA ILE A 144 -3.94 -6.71 12.93
C ILE A 144 -5.35 -6.55 12.34
N LEU A 145 -5.55 -7.02 11.08
CA LEU A 145 -6.80 -7.00 10.31
C LEU A 145 -7.39 -5.61 10.04
N THR A 146 -6.63 -4.54 10.29
CA THR A 146 -7.01 -3.19 9.89
C THR A 146 -6.61 -2.94 8.44
N VAL A 147 -7.55 -2.44 7.65
CA VAL A 147 -7.32 -2.11 6.22
C VAL A 147 -6.50 -0.81 6.11
N ARG A 148 -5.43 -0.84 5.34
CA ARG A 148 -4.50 0.27 5.11
C ARG A 148 -4.22 0.46 3.64
N ALA A 149 -3.75 1.65 3.28
CA ALA A 149 -3.25 1.91 1.94
C ALA A 149 -2.08 0.96 1.60
N HIS A 150 -2.06 0.47 0.34
CA HIS A 150 -0.96 -0.33 -0.18
C HIS A 150 -0.28 0.37 -1.34
N HIS A 151 -0.96 0.52 -2.46
CA HIS A 151 -0.57 1.37 -3.58
C HIS A 151 -1.58 2.51 -3.75
N PRO A 152 -1.28 3.53 -4.56
CA PRO A 152 -2.20 4.65 -4.81
C PRO A 152 -3.59 4.17 -5.20
N MET A 153 -4.63 4.73 -4.57
CA MET A 153 -6.03 4.44 -4.87
C MET A 153 -6.66 5.65 -5.57
N TYR A 154 -6.95 5.49 -6.87
CA TYR A 154 -7.34 6.61 -7.73
C TYR A 154 -8.41 6.25 -8.75
N LEU A 155 -9.07 7.29 -9.25
CA LEU A 155 -9.91 7.29 -10.44
C LEU A 155 -9.44 8.39 -11.41
N LEU A 156 -9.06 8.00 -12.61
CA LEU A 156 -8.70 8.87 -13.74
C LEU A 156 -9.83 8.78 -14.79
N PRO A 157 -10.82 9.64 -14.77
CA PRO A 157 -11.89 9.62 -15.79
C PRO A 157 -11.35 9.86 -17.20
N GLY A 158 -10.36 10.73 -17.34
CA GLY A 158 -9.68 11.01 -18.61
C GLY A 158 -8.29 10.36 -18.63
N TRP A 159 -8.19 9.14 -19.16
CA TRP A 159 -6.94 8.46 -19.48
C TRP A 159 -6.77 8.36 -20.97
N PHE A 160 -5.84 9.13 -21.54
CA PHE A 160 -5.56 9.17 -22.96
C PHE A 160 -4.31 8.35 -23.27
N ASN A 161 -4.42 7.43 -24.25
CA ASN A 161 -3.32 6.66 -24.81
C ASN A 161 -3.09 7.04 -26.27
N SER A 162 -1.94 7.61 -26.58
CA SER A 162 -1.60 8.00 -27.96
C SER A 162 -1.23 6.82 -28.86
N ASN A 163 -0.91 5.65 -28.26
CA ASN A 163 -0.50 4.43 -28.97
C ASN A 163 -1.22 3.20 -28.40
N PRO A 164 -2.55 3.05 -28.60
CA PRO A 164 -3.29 1.88 -28.12
C PRO A 164 -2.82 0.59 -28.78
N ASN A 165 -2.97 -0.52 -28.05
CA ASN A 165 -2.69 -1.84 -28.58
C ASN A 165 -3.91 -2.41 -29.29
N TYR A 166 -3.94 -2.33 -30.59
CA TYR A 166 -4.98 -2.94 -31.43
C TYR A 166 -4.66 -4.39 -31.84
N ARG A 167 -3.51 -4.94 -31.47
CA ARG A 167 -3.03 -6.26 -31.87
C ARG A 167 -2.46 -6.99 -30.66
N MET A 168 -3.34 -7.62 -29.90
CA MET A 168 -2.99 -8.32 -28.67
C MET A 168 -2.60 -9.76 -28.97
N GLN A 169 -1.37 -10.12 -28.62
CA GLN A 169 -0.82 -11.48 -28.78
C GLN A 169 0.27 -11.78 -27.76
N SER A 170 0.63 -13.03 -27.62
CA SER A 170 1.84 -13.48 -26.94
C SER A 170 2.48 -14.65 -27.70
N PRO A 171 3.66 -15.13 -27.33
CA PRO A 171 4.26 -16.29 -28.01
C PRO A 171 3.41 -17.56 -27.98
N THR A 172 2.52 -17.69 -26.99
CA THR A 172 1.66 -18.88 -26.79
C THR A 172 0.18 -18.60 -27.00
N GLN A 173 -0.20 -17.34 -27.27
CA GLN A 173 -1.60 -16.95 -27.46
C GLN A 173 -1.82 -16.33 -28.85
N ALA A 174 -2.91 -16.71 -29.48
CA ALA A 174 -3.29 -16.25 -30.80
C ALA A 174 -3.50 -14.74 -30.84
N LEU A 175 -3.28 -14.15 -32.02
CA LEU A 175 -3.52 -12.74 -32.26
C LEU A 175 -5.01 -12.41 -32.19
N VAL A 176 -5.35 -11.42 -31.37
CA VAL A 176 -6.66 -10.74 -31.38
C VAL A 176 -6.45 -9.32 -31.86
N THR A 177 -7.27 -8.89 -32.78
CA THR A 177 -7.23 -7.53 -33.35
C THR A 177 -8.50 -6.76 -33.01
N ASN A 178 -8.34 -5.51 -32.59
CA ASN A 178 -9.42 -4.55 -32.43
C ASN A 178 -9.29 -3.44 -33.48
N THR A 179 -10.40 -2.86 -33.84
CA THR A 179 -10.47 -1.63 -34.62
C THR A 179 -10.46 -0.38 -33.70
N PRO A 180 -10.19 0.83 -34.24
CA PRO A 180 -10.34 2.07 -33.48
C PRO A 180 -11.76 2.33 -32.96
N ASP A 181 -12.78 1.69 -33.55
CA ASP A 181 -14.16 1.77 -33.06
C ASP A 181 -14.41 0.85 -31.88
N GLU A 182 -13.78 -0.31 -31.85
CA GLU A 182 -13.86 -1.27 -30.74
C GLU A 182 -12.98 -0.87 -29.54
N GLN A 183 -11.91 -0.08 -29.75
CA GLN A 183 -11.06 0.41 -28.68
C GLN A 183 -10.68 1.88 -28.92
N LYS A 184 -11.23 2.77 -28.12
CA LYS A 184 -10.94 4.22 -28.19
C LYS A 184 -9.61 4.56 -27.51
N LYS A 185 -9.01 5.69 -27.91
CA LYS A 185 -7.77 6.22 -27.33
C LYS A 185 -7.97 6.81 -25.93
N ILE A 186 -9.22 7.14 -25.59
CA ILE A 186 -9.59 7.69 -24.29
C ILE A 186 -10.44 6.67 -23.53
N GLU A 187 -10.10 6.45 -22.26
CA GLU A 187 -10.81 5.53 -21.37
C GLU A 187 -10.77 6.07 -19.95
N ALA A 188 -11.48 5.47 -19.00
CA ALA A 188 -11.24 5.67 -17.59
C ALA A 188 -10.24 4.64 -17.09
N LYS A 189 -9.33 5.06 -16.20
CA LYS A 189 -8.40 4.17 -15.50
C LYS A 189 -8.63 4.30 -14.00
N MET A 190 -8.70 3.17 -13.30
CA MET A 190 -8.87 3.18 -11.85
C MET A 190 -8.00 2.13 -11.19
N GLN A 191 -7.61 2.41 -9.94
CA GLN A 191 -6.90 1.46 -9.10
C GLN A 191 -7.49 1.44 -7.70
N ILE A 192 -7.74 0.23 -7.20
CA ILE A 192 -8.08 -0.04 -5.81
C ILE A 192 -6.93 -0.86 -5.24
N SER A 193 -6.40 -0.44 -4.10
CA SER A 193 -5.28 -1.13 -3.49
C SER A 193 -5.28 -0.97 -1.98
N PHE A 194 -5.19 -2.09 -1.28
CA PHE A 194 -5.13 -2.11 0.18
C PHE A 194 -4.26 -3.25 0.66
N LYS A 195 -3.84 -3.15 1.91
CA LYS A 195 -3.19 -4.23 2.64
C LYS A 195 -3.73 -4.32 4.06
N THR A 196 -3.54 -5.48 4.68
CA THR A 196 -3.81 -5.69 6.09
C THR A 196 -2.71 -6.52 6.70
N LYS A 197 -2.37 -6.21 7.95
CA LYS A 197 -1.44 -7.02 8.74
C LYS A 197 -2.21 -8.25 9.23
N ILE A 198 -1.74 -9.44 8.92
CA ILE A 198 -2.37 -10.72 9.32
C ILE A 198 -1.66 -11.40 10.48
N ALA A 199 -0.39 -11.07 10.72
CA ALA A 199 0.35 -11.45 11.91
C ALA A 199 1.44 -10.42 12.17
N GLN A 200 1.82 -10.25 13.42
CA GLN A 200 2.86 -9.32 13.84
C GLN A 200 3.88 -10.00 14.75
N ASP A 201 5.06 -9.39 14.87
CA ASP A 201 6.15 -9.83 15.77
C ASP A 201 6.56 -11.30 15.56
N LEU A 202 6.55 -11.76 14.33
CA LEU A 202 6.91 -13.13 13.98
C LEU A 202 8.37 -13.45 14.32
N PHE A 203 8.66 -14.71 14.55
CA PHE A 203 10.02 -15.23 14.82
C PHE A 203 10.72 -14.56 16.01
N LYS A 204 9.95 -14.04 17.00
CA LYS A 204 10.45 -13.25 18.13
C LYS A 204 11.20 -11.97 17.70
N THR A 205 10.91 -11.48 16.50
CA THR A 205 11.41 -10.22 15.95
C THR A 205 10.26 -9.24 15.75
N ARG A 206 10.50 -8.12 15.07
CA ARG A 206 9.46 -7.17 14.64
C ARG A 206 8.97 -7.45 13.21
N ALA A 207 9.09 -8.69 12.76
CA ALA A 207 8.64 -9.06 11.43
C ALA A 207 7.12 -9.18 11.39
N ASP A 208 6.50 -8.46 10.46
CA ASP A 208 5.06 -8.42 10.25
C ASP A 208 4.69 -9.10 8.95
N LEU A 209 3.65 -9.95 8.98
CA LEU A 209 3.09 -10.60 7.81
C LEU A 209 1.87 -9.84 7.33
N TRP A 210 1.86 -9.53 6.03
CA TRP A 210 0.83 -8.74 5.37
C TRP A 210 0.15 -9.53 4.26
N PHE A 211 -1.13 -9.28 4.09
CA PHE A 211 -1.86 -9.57 2.86
C PHE A 211 -2.09 -8.25 2.13
N GLY A 212 -1.74 -8.19 0.85
CA GLY A 212 -1.97 -7.07 -0.05
C GLY A 212 -2.87 -7.49 -1.22
N TYR A 213 -3.66 -6.53 -1.70
CA TYR A 213 -4.46 -6.70 -2.90
C TYR A 213 -4.45 -5.41 -3.71
N THR A 214 -4.17 -5.56 -5.01
CA THR A 214 -4.26 -4.45 -5.96
C THR A 214 -5.09 -4.88 -7.16
N GLN A 215 -6.00 -4.02 -7.57
CA GLN A 215 -6.78 -4.16 -8.80
C GLN A 215 -6.64 -2.89 -9.62
N GLN A 216 -6.22 -3.01 -10.88
CA GLN A 216 -6.17 -1.92 -11.83
C GLN A 216 -7.08 -2.22 -13.01
N ALA A 217 -7.97 -1.31 -13.34
CA ALA A 217 -8.93 -1.48 -14.43
C ALA A 217 -8.81 -0.35 -15.45
N HIS A 218 -8.92 -0.74 -16.71
CA HIS A 218 -9.03 0.13 -17.88
C HIS A 218 -10.44 -0.01 -18.46
N TRP A 219 -11.23 1.04 -18.39
CA TRP A 219 -12.65 1.01 -18.72
C TRP A 219 -12.95 1.92 -19.91
N GLN A 220 -13.41 1.34 -21.01
CA GLN A 220 -13.82 2.03 -22.24
C GLN A 220 -15.17 2.75 -22.06
N VAL A 221 -15.35 3.46 -20.95
CA VAL A 221 -16.62 4.08 -20.53
C VAL A 221 -17.25 4.99 -21.60
N TYR A 222 -16.41 5.59 -22.47
CA TYR A 222 -16.85 6.47 -23.54
C TYR A 222 -17.11 5.75 -24.86
N ASN A 223 -16.97 4.41 -24.92
CA ASN A 223 -17.15 3.63 -26.12
C ASN A 223 -18.55 3.03 -26.21
N GLY A 224 -19.51 3.78 -26.75
CA GLY A 224 -20.86 3.30 -26.98
C GLY A 224 -20.97 2.22 -28.07
N PHE A 225 -20.00 2.11 -28.98
CA PHE A 225 -19.98 1.10 -30.04
C PHE A 225 -19.91 -0.33 -29.49
N THR A 226 -19.17 -0.54 -28.41
CA THR A 226 -18.99 -1.85 -27.76
C THR A 226 -19.69 -1.96 -26.40
N SER A 227 -20.68 -1.08 -26.10
CA SER A 227 -21.39 -1.05 -24.82
C SER A 227 -20.48 -0.79 -23.60
N ALA A 228 -19.50 0.08 -23.76
CA ALA A 228 -18.59 0.57 -22.70
C ALA A 228 -17.95 -0.54 -21.84
N PRO A 229 -17.21 -1.52 -22.41
CA PRO A 229 -16.66 -2.64 -21.67
C PRO A 229 -15.43 -2.25 -20.85
N PHE A 230 -15.11 -3.03 -19.82
CA PHE A 230 -13.76 -3.06 -19.25
C PHE A 230 -12.81 -3.71 -20.27
N ARG A 231 -11.88 -2.91 -20.79
CA ARG A 231 -10.87 -3.39 -21.76
C ARG A 231 -9.93 -4.39 -21.11
N ASN A 232 -9.47 -4.09 -19.91
CA ASN A 232 -8.64 -4.97 -19.09
C ASN A 232 -8.81 -4.65 -17.62
N THR A 233 -8.70 -5.69 -16.78
CA THR A 233 -8.62 -5.56 -15.32
C THR A 233 -7.53 -6.49 -14.84
N ASP A 234 -6.51 -5.96 -14.20
CA ASP A 234 -5.42 -6.73 -13.60
C ASP A 234 -5.68 -6.90 -12.11
N TYR A 235 -5.53 -8.10 -11.61
CA TYR A 235 -5.68 -8.49 -10.21
C TYR A 235 -4.34 -8.95 -9.67
N ALA A 236 -3.93 -8.44 -8.53
CA ALA A 236 -2.64 -8.72 -7.91
C ALA A 236 -2.76 -8.95 -6.40
N PRO A 237 -3.26 -10.12 -5.95
CA PRO A 237 -3.13 -10.54 -4.57
C PRO A 237 -1.68 -10.89 -4.24
N GLU A 238 -1.23 -10.48 -3.06
CA GLU A 238 0.12 -10.77 -2.57
C GLU A 238 0.13 -11.04 -1.07
N ILE A 239 1.14 -11.79 -0.64
CA ILE A 239 1.48 -12.00 0.77
C ILE A 239 2.95 -11.65 0.94
N PHE A 240 3.26 -10.87 1.97
CA PHE A 240 4.63 -10.44 2.18
C PHE A 240 4.94 -10.21 3.65
N LEU A 241 6.21 -10.39 3.97
CA LEU A 241 6.79 -10.17 5.27
C LEU A 241 7.65 -8.90 5.22
N THR A 242 7.53 -8.05 6.23
CA THR A 242 8.40 -6.90 6.42
C THR A 242 9.12 -7.00 7.75
N GLN A 243 10.40 -6.65 7.76
CA GLN A 243 11.23 -6.55 8.95
C GLN A 243 11.75 -5.12 9.05
N PRO A 244 11.37 -4.35 10.09
CA PRO A 244 12.01 -3.08 10.40
C PRO A 244 13.49 -3.28 10.70
N VAL A 245 14.32 -2.48 10.04
CA VAL A 245 15.78 -2.49 10.21
C VAL A 245 16.28 -1.06 10.36
N LYS A 246 17.48 -0.91 10.90
CA LYS A 246 18.17 0.37 10.99
C LYS A 246 19.59 0.21 10.41
N ALA A 247 19.89 1.02 9.41
CA ALA A 247 21.26 1.19 8.92
C ALA A 247 21.35 2.56 8.26
N ASP A 248 22.45 3.26 8.50
CA ASP A 248 22.73 4.54 7.86
C ASP A 248 23.22 4.32 6.44
N LEU A 249 22.78 5.19 5.54
CA LEU A 249 23.14 5.22 4.13
C LEU A 249 23.85 6.54 3.81
N PRO A 250 24.72 6.59 2.79
CA PRO A 250 25.36 7.84 2.37
C PRO A 250 24.35 8.96 2.12
N GLY A 251 24.72 10.22 2.43
CA GLY A 251 23.88 11.40 2.23
C GLY A 251 22.72 11.50 3.20
N ASP A 252 22.94 11.16 4.47
CA ASP A 252 21.94 11.18 5.56
C ASP A 252 20.72 10.31 5.29
N GLY A 253 20.89 9.26 4.47
CA GLY A 253 19.88 8.28 4.17
C GLY A 253 19.76 7.23 5.26
N ARG A 254 18.62 6.56 5.32
CA ARG A 254 18.35 5.48 6.27
C ARG A 254 17.67 4.30 5.57
N LEU A 255 18.21 3.11 5.79
CA LEU A 255 17.48 1.87 5.50
C LEU A 255 16.52 1.62 6.65
N ARG A 256 15.22 1.53 6.35
CA ARG A 256 14.16 1.43 7.35
C ARG A 256 13.52 0.04 7.40
N MET A 257 13.49 -0.67 6.28
CA MET A 257 12.91 -2.01 6.25
C MET A 257 13.52 -2.87 5.14
N LEU A 258 13.46 -4.17 5.36
CA LEU A 258 13.60 -5.22 4.36
C LEU A 258 12.30 -6.00 4.29
N GLY A 259 12.02 -6.60 3.14
CA GLY A 259 10.84 -7.43 2.98
C GLY A 259 11.02 -8.49 1.90
N VAL A 260 10.21 -9.53 2.01
CA VAL A 260 10.11 -10.61 1.03
C VAL A 260 8.66 -10.99 0.85
N GLY A 261 8.25 -11.31 -0.37
CA GLY A 261 6.86 -11.66 -0.63
C GLY A 261 6.66 -12.53 -1.86
N ALA A 262 5.43 -12.98 -2.01
CA ALA A 262 4.95 -13.70 -3.19
C ALA A 262 3.70 -12.99 -3.72
N ILE A 263 3.64 -12.81 -5.03
CA ILE A 263 2.55 -12.13 -5.72
C ILE A 263 2.07 -12.98 -6.90
N HIS A 264 0.77 -13.14 -6.99
CA HIS A 264 0.09 -13.60 -8.20
C HIS A 264 -0.48 -12.39 -8.93
N GLN A 265 -0.30 -12.34 -10.24
CA GLN A 265 -0.94 -11.28 -11.04
C GLN A 265 -1.59 -11.91 -12.28
N SER A 266 -2.85 -11.58 -12.51
CA SER A 266 -3.63 -12.10 -13.64
C SER A 266 -4.66 -11.07 -14.11
N ASN A 267 -5.03 -11.14 -15.39
CA ASN A 267 -6.08 -10.26 -15.93
C ASN A 267 -7.47 -10.89 -15.96
N GLY A 268 -7.63 -12.12 -15.45
CA GLY A 268 -8.93 -12.79 -15.33
C GLY A 268 -9.64 -13.12 -16.64
N LYS A 269 -9.00 -12.87 -17.79
CA LYS A 269 -9.57 -13.16 -19.11
C LYS A 269 -9.36 -14.62 -19.51
N SER A 270 -10.22 -15.10 -20.41
CA SER A 270 -10.04 -16.38 -21.08
C SER A 270 -9.06 -16.27 -22.25
N ASP A 271 -8.54 -17.41 -22.70
CA ASP A 271 -7.73 -17.48 -23.91
C ASP A 271 -8.53 -16.97 -25.13
N PRO A 272 -7.85 -16.28 -26.05
CA PRO A 272 -6.42 -16.00 -26.14
C PRO A 272 -5.96 -14.69 -25.46
N LEU A 273 -6.81 -14.03 -24.70
CA LEU A 273 -6.50 -12.77 -23.99
C LEU A 273 -6.02 -12.98 -22.55
N SER A 274 -5.99 -14.21 -22.07
CA SER A 274 -5.51 -14.55 -20.72
C SER A 274 -4.03 -14.20 -20.56
N ARG A 275 -3.70 -13.55 -19.44
CA ARG A 275 -2.32 -13.25 -19.02
C ARG A 275 -2.21 -13.43 -17.53
N SER A 276 -1.17 -14.15 -17.09
CA SER A 276 -0.89 -14.32 -15.66
C SER A 276 0.58 -14.63 -15.41
N TRP A 277 1.06 -14.33 -14.24
CA TRP A 277 2.37 -14.75 -13.76
C TRP A 277 2.47 -14.72 -12.24
N ASN A 278 3.37 -15.54 -11.72
CA ASN A 278 3.68 -15.67 -10.31
C ASN A 278 5.12 -15.25 -10.05
N ARG A 279 5.37 -14.50 -8.96
CA ARG A 279 6.69 -14.03 -8.61
C ARG A 279 6.93 -14.14 -7.11
N ILE A 280 8.19 -14.42 -6.76
CA ILE A 280 8.72 -14.17 -5.42
C ILE A 280 9.59 -12.93 -5.53
N TYR A 281 9.51 -12.03 -4.55
CA TYR A 281 10.28 -10.78 -4.59
C TYR A 281 10.92 -10.45 -3.25
N GLY A 282 12.05 -9.75 -3.33
CA GLY A 282 12.66 -9.04 -2.21
C GLY A 282 12.50 -7.54 -2.39
N MET A 283 12.36 -6.80 -1.30
CA MET A 283 12.24 -5.33 -1.32
C MET A 283 13.00 -4.71 -0.16
N ALA A 284 13.36 -3.44 -0.32
CA ALA A 284 13.92 -2.60 0.73
C ALA A 284 13.19 -1.25 0.77
N GLY A 285 13.06 -0.67 1.96
CA GLY A 285 12.52 0.67 2.16
C GLY A 285 13.59 1.60 2.71
N MET A 286 13.86 2.69 2.00
CA MET A 286 14.90 3.67 2.33
C MET A 286 14.32 5.08 2.31
N GLU A 287 14.88 5.97 3.14
CA GLU A 287 14.43 7.36 3.27
C GLU A 287 15.62 8.32 3.29
N TRP A 288 15.49 9.45 2.57
CA TRP A 288 16.39 10.61 2.61
C TRP A 288 15.54 11.87 2.79
N GLY A 289 15.31 12.25 4.06
CA GLY A 289 14.41 13.37 4.38
C GLY A 289 13.02 13.17 3.76
N LYS A 290 12.69 13.96 2.74
CA LYS A 290 11.38 13.91 2.03
C LYS A 290 11.32 12.88 0.90
N LEU A 291 12.45 12.26 0.56
CA LEU A 291 12.53 11.25 -0.49
C LEU A 291 12.44 9.85 0.12
N THR A 292 11.50 9.06 -0.39
CA THR A 292 11.39 7.62 -0.11
C THR A 292 11.75 6.83 -1.36
N VAL A 293 12.52 5.77 -1.18
CA VAL A 293 12.99 4.89 -2.26
C VAL A 293 12.70 3.44 -1.89
N MET A 294 11.97 2.73 -2.74
CA MET A 294 11.67 1.32 -2.56
C MET A 294 12.07 0.51 -3.80
N PRO A 295 13.28 -0.02 -3.87
CA PRO A 295 13.64 -1.03 -4.85
C PRO A 295 12.97 -2.36 -4.51
N ARG A 296 12.57 -3.08 -5.55
CA ARG A 296 12.05 -4.43 -5.48
C ARG A 296 12.64 -5.25 -6.62
N VAL A 297 13.13 -6.44 -6.32
CA VAL A 297 13.65 -7.40 -7.28
C VAL A 297 12.84 -8.70 -7.19
N TRP A 298 12.61 -9.35 -8.32
CA TRP A 298 11.77 -10.55 -8.34
C TRP A 298 12.32 -11.66 -9.22
N TRP A 299 11.90 -12.88 -8.89
CA TRP A 299 12.00 -14.09 -9.70
C TRP A 299 10.62 -14.53 -10.11
N ARG A 300 10.44 -14.73 -11.39
CA ARG A 300 9.24 -15.38 -11.91
C ARG A 300 9.26 -16.86 -11.55
N ILE A 301 8.18 -17.35 -10.96
CA ILE A 301 7.97 -18.77 -10.75
C ILE A 301 7.62 -19.37 -12.12
N PRO A 302 8.40 -20.34 -12.64
CA PRO A 302 8.12 -20.98 -13.92
C PRO A 302 6.76 -21.69 -13.93
N GLU A 303 6.06 -21.56 -15.03
CA GLU A 303 4.82 -22.29 -15.31
C GLU A 303 5.10 -23.37 -16.36
N LYS A 304 4.21 -24.37 -16.45
CA LYS A 304 4.31 -25.36 -17.53
C LYS A 304 4.07 -24.69 -18.87
N ALA A 305 4.79 -25.12 -19.90
CA ALA A 305 4.68 -24.54 -21.25
C ALA A 305 3.24 -24.54 -21.80
N SER A 306 2.40 -25.51 -21.39
CA SER A 306 0.98 -25.57 -21.75
C SER A 306 0.11 -24.54 -21.06
N ASP A 307 0.56 -24.00 -19.92
CA ASP A 307 -0.23 -23.15 -19.04
C ASP A 307 0.32 -21.69 -19.01
N ASP A 308 1.50 -21.48 -19.64
CA ASP A 308 2.18 -20.19 -19.66
C ASP A 308 1.68 -19.31 -20.81
N ASN A 309 0.82 -18.36 -20.48
CA ASN A 309 0.18 -17.45 -21.46
C ASN A 309 1.07 -16.29 -21.90
N ASN A 310 2.21 -16.08 -21.25
CA ASN A 310 3.14 -14.95 -21.51
C ASN A 310 4.59 -15.28 -21.11
N PRO A 311 5.21 -16.31 -21.76
CA PRO A 311 6.52 -16.83 -21.36
C PRO A 311 7.64 -15.79 -21.45
N ASP A 312 7.50 -14.78 -22.27
CA ASP A 312 8.47 -13.72 -22.50
C ASP A 312 8.24 -12.43 -21.69
N ILE A 313 7.35 -12.45 -20.69
CA ILE A 313 6.98 -11.26 -19.91
C ILE A 313 8.19 -10.55 -19.26
N ASN A 314 9.17 -11.31 -18.77
CA ASN A 314 10.40 -10.75 -18.19
C ASN A 314 11.22 -9.95 -19.19
N ARG A 315 11.09 -10.21 -20.50
CA ARG A 315 11.78 -9.43 -21.55
C ARG A 315 11.33 -7.96 -21.52
N TYR A 316 10.06 -7.70 -21.17
CA TYR A 316 9.44 -6.37 -21.19
C TYR A 316 9.38 -5.71 -19.82
N LEU A 317 9.04 -6.47 -18.78
CA LEU A 317 8.86 -5.94 -17.42
C LEU A 317 10.14 -6.04 -16.57
N GLY A 318 11.15 -6.78 -17.02
CA GLY A 318 12.41 -6.94 -16.31
C GLY A 318 12.30 -7.85 -15.07
N TYR A 319 13.23 -7.62 -14.14
CA TYR A 319 13.40 -8.43 -12.93
C TYR A 319 13.26 -7.60 -11.65
N GLY A 320 12.79 -6.36 -11.77
CA GLY A 320 12.61 -5.46 -10.63
C GLY A 320 11.99 -4.13 -11.03
N ASP A 321 11.61 -3.38 -10.03
CA ASP A 321 11.22 -1.99 -10.13
C ASP A 321 11.88 -1.16 -9.02
N VAL A 322 11.93 0.15 -9.23
CA VAL A 322 12.29 1.11 -8.20
C VAL A 322 11.15 2.11 -8.11
N ARG A 323 10.57 2.23 -6.95
CA ARG A 323 9.57 3.24 -6.64
C ARG A 323 10.22 4.38 -5.89
N LEU A 324 9.93 5.59 -6.31
CA LEU A 324 10.41 6.83 -5.75
C LEU A 324 9.21 7.68 -5.34
N GLN A 325 9.27 8.31 -4.20
CA GLN A 325 8.27 9.27 -3.77
C GLN A 325 8.94 10.46 -3.08
N TYR A 326 8.66 11.65 -3.56
CA TYR A 326 9.11 12.90 -2.95
C TYR A 326 7.91 13.70 -2.46
N ARG A 327 7.91 14.06 -1.17
CA ARG A 327 6.84 14.84 -0.53
C ARG A 327 7.27 16.28 -0.35
N PHE A 328 6.50 17.20 -0.93
CA PHE A 328 6.69 18.64 -0.77
C PHE A 328 6.04 19.13 0.52
N ASP A 329 6.45 20.32 1.02
CA ASP A 329 5.91 20.88 2.27
C ASP A 329 4.43 21.29 2.18
N ASN A 330 3.94 21.52 0.97
CA ASN A 330 2.56 21.93 0.68
C ASN A 330 1.60 20.76 0.42
N SER A 331 1.89 19.59 0.96
CA SER A 331 1.09 18.35 0.80
C SER A 331 0.99 17.81 -0.63
N GLN A 332 1.80 18.30 -1.54
CA GLN A 332 1.98 17.74 -2.87
C GLN A 332 2.93 16.54 -2.82
N THR A 333 2.77 15.61 -3.75
CA THR A 333 3.67 14.45 -3.86
C THR A 333 4.01 14.19 -5.31
N LEU A 334 5.29 13.92 -5.58
CA LEU A 334 5.76 13.43 -6.87
C LEU A 334 6.21 11.99 -6.69
N GLY A 335 5.58 11.08 -7.40
CA GLY A 335 5.91 9.66 -7.43
C GLY A 335 6.51 9.24 -8.77
N SER A 336 7.28 8.17 -8.76
CA SER A 336 7.74 7.50 -9.98
C SER A 336 7.90 6.01 -9.75
N THR A 337 7.52 5.21 -10.75
CA THR A 337 7.84 3.78 -10.80
C THR A 337 8.66 3.51 -12.05
N LEU A 338 9.88 3.01 -11.86
CA LEU A 338 10.84 2.73 -12.93
C LEU A 338 11.05 1.23 -13.05
N ARG A 339 11.00 0.71 -14.27
CA ARG A 339 11.34 -0.67 -14.63
C ARG A 339 12.32 -0.67 -15.79
N LEU A 340 13.32 -1.52 -15.73
CA LEU A 340 14.28 -1.69 -16.83
C LEU A 340 14.77 -3.14 -16.88
N ASN A 341 14.74 -3.72 -18.07
CA ASN A 341 15.47 -4.94 -18.35
C ASN A 341 16.75 -4.59 -19.15
N PRO A 342 17.93 -4.63 -18.51
CA PRO A 342 19.18 -4.24 -19.19
C PRO A 342 19.52 -5.13 -20.39
N LYS A 343 19.07 -6.40 -20.38
CA LYS A 343 19.37 -7.35 -21.48
C LYS A 343 18.56 -7.04 -22.74
N SER A 344 17.34 -6.57 -22.61
CA SER A 344 16.46 -6.28 -23.76
C SER A 344 16.35 -4.79 -24.08
N GLY A 345 16.83 -3.89 -23.21
CA GLY A 345 16.64 -2.46 -23.30
C GLY A 345 15.17 -2.01 -23.16
N LYS A 346 14.30 -2.89 -22.67
CA LYS A 346 12.87 -2.63 -22.49
C LYS A 346 12.56 -2.29 -21.03
N GLY A 347 11.48 -1.56 -20.83
CA GLY A 347 11.06 -1.15 -19.48
C GLY A 347 9.95 -0.13 -19.56
N SER A 348 9.69 0.53 -18.44
CA SER A 348 8.68 1.58 -18.34
C SER A 348 9.03 2.60 -17.28
N MET A 349 8.44 3.78 -17.43
CA MET A 349 8.41 4.84 -16.44
C MET A 349 6.97 5.28 -16.25
N GLN A 350 6.52 5.27 -15.02
CA GLN A 350 5.30 5.94 -14.58
C GLN A 350 5.69 7.15 -13.73
N LEU A 351 4.99 8.25 -13.93
CA LEU A 351 5.12 9.47 -13.12
C LEU A 351 3.74 9.80 -12.55
N ASP A 352 3.71 10.11 -11.27
CA ASP A 352 2.50 10.39 -10.50
C ASP A 352 2.67 11.72 -9.78
N TYR A 353 1.72 12.64 -9.94
CA TYR A 353 1.72 13.91 -9.24
C TYR A 353 0.39 14.13 -8.55
N THR A 354 0.46 14.46 -7.26
CA THR A 354 -0.73 14.75 -6.45
C THR A 354 -0.66 16.13 -5.84
N PHE A 355 -1.81 16.77 -5.74
CA PHE A 355 -1.96 18.08 -5.12
C PHE A 355 -3.29 18.17 -4.36
N PRO A 356 -3.35 18.92 -3.24
CA PRO A 356 -4.59 19.06 -2.47
C PRO A 356 -5.65 19.80 -3.29
N VAL A 357 -6.90 19.34 -3.21
CA VAL A 357 -8.06 19.97 -3.85
C VAL A 357 -9.05 20.45 -2.80
N ALA A 358 -9.60 19.56 -1.99
CA ALA A 358 -10.54 19.91 -0.93
C ALA A 358 -10.59 18.82 0.14
N GLY A 359 -10.43 19.16 1.40
CA GLY A 359 -10.48 18.23 2.53
C GLY A 359 -9.51 17.05 2.35
N LYS A 360 -10.05 15.83 2.27
CA LYS A 360 -9.28 14.60 2.04
C LYS A 360 -9.14 14.22 0.57
N LEU A 361 -9.51 15.09 -0.36
CA LEU A 361 -9.46 14.85 -1.79
C LEU A 361 -8.23 15.51 -2.41
N LYS A 362 -7.46 14.73 -3.14
CA LYS A 362 -6.32 15.19 -3.95
C LYS A 362 -6.65 15.12 -5.44
N GLY A 363 -6.19 16.12 -6.19
CA GLY A 363 -6.01 15.98 -7.63
C GLY A 363 -4.87 15.01 -7.93
N TYR A 364 -5.01 14.23 -8.98
CA TYR A 364 -4.05 13.22 -9.38
C TYR A 364 -3.80 13.27 -10.88
N VAL A 365 -2.54 13.41 -11.25
CA VAL A 365 -2.07 13.34 -12.63
C VAL A 365 -1.11 12.17 -12.76
N GLN A 366 -1.31 11.32 -13.77
CA GLN A 366 -0.43 10.20 -14.04
C GLN A 366 0.01 10.21 -15.49
N GLY A 367 1.31 9.99 -15.72
CA GLY A 367 1.89 9.73 -17.03
C GLY A 367 2.53 8.34 -17.08
N PHE A 368 2.40 7.66 -18.21
CA PHE A 368 3.02 6.35 -18.42
C PHE A 368 3.73 6.30 -19.79
N TYR A 369 4.94 5.72 -19.79
CA TYR A 369 5.70 5.47 -20.98
C TYR A 369 6.43 4.14 -20.89
N GLY A 370 6.23 3.25 -21.87
CA GLY A 370 6.93 1.98 -21.94
C GLY A 370 6.01 0.76 -22.03
N TYR A 371 6.48 -0.35 -21.45
CA TYR A 371 5.84 -1.66 -21.54
C TYR A 371 5.17 -2.02 -20.22
N GLY A 372 4.08 -2.82 -20.28
CA GLY A 372 3.43 -3.36 -19.09
C GLY A 372 2.62 -2.33 -18.32
N GLU A 373 1.89 -1.45 -19.02
CA GLU A 373 0.85 -0.63 -18.43
C GLU A 373 -0.28 -1.48 -17.87
N SER A 374 -0.63 -2.55 -18.58
CA SER A 374 -1.51 -3.63 -18.15
C SER A 374 -0.90 -4.99 -18.51
N LEU A 375 -1.39 -6.08 -17.90
CA LEU A 375 -0.94 -7.42 -18.29
C LEU A 375 -1.30 -7.78 -19.72
N LEU A 376 -2.48 -7.37 -20.18
CA LEU A 376 -2.90 -7.63 -21.56
C LEU A 376 -1.91 -7.02 -22.56
N ASP A 377 -1.35 -5.86 -22.22
CA ASP A 377 -0.48 -5.07 -23.08
C ASP A 377 1.00 -5.15 -22.65
N TYR A 378 1.40 -6.20 -21.91
CA TYR A 378 2.74 -6.30 -21.33
C TYR A 378 3.87 -6.12 -22.36
N ASN A 379 3.64 -6.53 -23.60
CA ASN A 379 4.59 -6.52 -24.71
C ASN A 379 4.36 -5.36 -25.73
N HIS A 380 3.39 -4.47 -25.44
CA HIS A 380 3.13 -3.28 -26.26
C HIS A 380 3.62 -2.01 -25.55
N LYS A 381 4.22 -1.09 -26.33
CA LYS A 381 4.77 0.17 -25.80
C LYS A 381 3.70 1.26 -25.79
N HIS A 382 3.23 1.61 -24.60
CA HIS A 382 2.24 2.66 -24.40
C HIS A 382 2.87 4.05 -24.17
N ARG A 383 2.09 5.09 -24.47
CA ARG A 383 2.33 6.50 -24.13
C ARG A 383 1.00 7.08 -23.68
N SER A 384 0.84 7.19 -22.40
CA SER A 384 -0.45 7.54 -21.82
C SER A 384 -0.32 8.65 -20.79
N ILE A 385 -1.36 9.45 -20.65
CA ILE A 385 -1.48 10.49 -19.64
C ILE A 385 -2.93 10.62 -19.21
N GLY A 386 -3.15 10.93 -17.93
CA GLY A 386 -4.49 11.17 -17.44
C GLY A 386 -4.53 12.01 -16.19
N ILE A 387 -5.73 12.49 -15.92
CA ILE A 387 -6.05 13.34 -14.77
C ILE A 387 -7.29 12.83 -14.06
N GLY A 388 -7.32 12.97 -12.75
CA GLY A 388 -8.43 12.56 -11.92
C GLY A 388 -8.23 12.88 -10.46
N LEU A 389 -8.71 11.98 -9.61
CA LEU A 389 -8.80 12.19 -8.17
C LEU A 389 -8.27 10.99 -7.40
N MET A 390 -7.75 11.27 -6.20
CA MET A 390 -7.28 10.30 -5.23
C MET A 390 -7.69 10.72 -3.83
N MET A 391 -7.97 9.77 -2.95
CA MET A 391 -8.21 10.05 -1.53
C MET A 391 -6.88 10.28 -0.80
N ASN A 392 -6.84 11.30 0.08
CA ASN A 392 -5.60 11.75 0.73
C ASN A 392 -4.88 10.67 1.54
N ASP A 393 -5.64 9.86 2.27
CA ASP A 393 -5.08 8.82 3.15
C ASP A 393 -4.74 7.51 2.40
N TRP A 394 -4.90 7.50 1.07
CA TRP A 394 -4.73 6.33 0.20
C TRP A 394 -3.66 6.56 -0.87
N ASP A 395 -2.69 7.45 -0.58
CA ASP A 395 -1.58 7.72 -1.49
C ASP A 395 -0.53 6.61 -1.55
N GLY A 396 -0.61 5.60 -0.70
CA GLY A 396 0.16 4.36 -0.80
C GLY A 396 1.63 4.54 -1.18
N PHE A 397 2.28 3.48 -1.63
CA PHE A 397 3.64 3.57 -2.16
C PHE A 397 3.87 2.63 -3.36
#